data_6a066a57f4e93a56684a484244f44fe8
#
_entry.id   6a066a57f4e93a56684a484244f44fe8
#
_cell.length_a   1.000
_cell.length_b   1.000
_cell.length_c   1.000
_cell.angle_alpha   90.00
_cell.angle_beta   90.00
_cell.angle_gamma   90.00
#
_symmetry.space_group_name_H-M   'P 1'
#
loop_
_entity.id
_entity.type
_entity.pdbx_description
1 polymer ?
#
loop_
_entity_poly.entity_id
_entity_poly.type
_entity_poly.pdbx_seq_one_letter_code
_entity_poly.pdbx_strand_id
1 'polypeptide(L)'
;ILGAHPFNKEVIPLKQFPLFRRGLAAVLTLLLVCALPLSASAFFWDKKEEVPAVADFTKNGLVGDTIAFSPQDFAVESGADAVLSHITLASLPDPGAGSLTMGGQALTVGTVIDATALSGLAFQSSPAPTVTTTSFTFTPAFSSSSAQPEDTTVTLYLLTAANEAPIARNMDLSTYRNVAITGYFDAVDGEGDTLTFQLTDTPARGSVELAEDGSARFVYTPYENKTGKDSFTYVAIDSAGNTSPEARVTVRIDKPDTKVDYADLDGSPAHKAALRLAEEGIFVGEYRNGQYFFDPDQAVSRAEFLSLAMAAAGLEPMEDVTVTGFSDDEAIPTWAKGCVSSALSAGVIQGSRDGSGAPVFGAEEAITQGEATVMLNNLLDVADVPLEVFASEGTGAHWASQAAANLAASGVLREEETNSAALGDTLTRADAAGLLDGALDVLAAREDDGWF
;
A
#
# COMPACT_ATOMS: atom_id res chain seq x y z
N ILE A 1 33.76 30.65 -11.88
CA ILE A 1 34.42 29.44 -11.42
C ILE A 1 33.43 28.71 -10.54
N LEU A 2 32.55 27.91 -11.14
CA LEU A 2 31.80 26.83 -10.49
C LEU A 2 31.17 26.07 -11.65
N GLY A 3 31.70 24.90 -11.94
CA GLY A 3 31.26 24.06 -13.03
C GLY A 3 29.89 23.48 -12.75
N ALA A 4 28.91 23.93 -13.49
CA ALA A 4 27.70 23.16 -13.73
C ALA A 4 28.13 21.97 -14.61
N HIS A 5 28.07 20.76 -14.09
CA HIS A 5 28.17 19.58 -14.92
C HIS A 5 26.84 19.37 -15.62
N PRO A 6 26.84 19.43 -16.95
CA PRO A 6 25.68 18.96 -17.72
C PRO A 6 25.53 17.46 -17.50
N PHE A 7 24.32 16.97 -17.53
CA PHE A 7 23.99 15.56 -17.70
C PHE A 7 24.89 14.96 -18.78
N ASN A 8 25.87 14.17 -18.35
CA ASN A 8 26.80 13.56 -19.29
C ASN A 8 26.06 12.40 -19.94
N LYS A 9 25.73 12.57 -21.20
CA LYS A 9 25.23 11.50 -22.08
C LYS A 9 26.31 10.41 -22.18
N GLU A 10 26.33 9.46 -21.27
CA GLU A 10 26.75 8.12 -21.56
C GLU A 10 25.52 7.22 -21.45
N VAL A 11 24.63 7.37 -22.40
CA VAL A 11 23.70 6.32 -22.79
C VAL A 11 24.58 5.21 -23.39
N ILE A 12 24.90 4.23 -22.56
CA ILE A 12 25.52 2.98 -23.05
C ILE A 12 24.38 2.20 -23.71
N PRO A 13 24.38 2.01 -25.03
CA PRO A 13 23.36 1.21 -25.69
C PRO A 13 23.51 -0.25 -25.26
N LEU A 14 22.51 -0.78 -24.60
CA LEU A 14 22.42 -2.18 -24.14
C LEU A 14 22.16 -3.19 -25.27
N LYS A 15 22.71 -2.95 -26.46
CA LYS A 15 22.73 -3.97 -27.54
C LYS A 15 24.14 -4.12 -28.05
N GLN A 16 24.88 -5.08 -27.47
CA GLN A 16 25.89 -5.94 -28.08
C GLN A 16 26.86 -6.49 -27.04
N PHE A 17 26.58 -7.68 -26.50
CA PHE A 17 27.63 -8.55 -26.01
C PHE A 17 27.49 -9.95 -26.64
N PRO A 18 28.52 -10.42 -27.36
CA PRO A 18 28.52 -11.76 -27.93
C PRO A 18 28.89 -12.82 -26.87
N LEU A 19 28.22 -13.95 -26.96
CA LEU A 19 28.54 -15.21 -26.33
C LEU A 19 30.03 -15.57 -26.46
N PHE A 20 30.74 -15.77 -25.36
CA PHE A 20 31.96 -16.56 -25.35
C PHE A 20 31.83 -17.77 -24.45
N ARG A 21 32.10 -18.89 -25.09
CA ARG A 21 32.12 -20.26 -24.54
C ARG A 21 33.46 -20.59 -23.88
N ARG A 22 33.37 -21.29 -22.75
CA ARG A 22 34.28 -22.37 -22.25
C ARG A 22 35.73 -22.06 -21.93
N GLY A 23 36.10 -22.41 -20.69
CA GLY A 23 37.50 -22.68 -20.27
C GLY A 23 37.53 -23.22 -18.83
N LEU A 24 37.64 -24.55 -18.75
CA LEU A 24 37.87 -25.35 -17.55
C LEU A 24 39.30 -25.13 -17.07
N ALA A 25 39.54 -24.82 -15.78
CA ALA A 25 40.81 -25.17 -15.14
C ALA A 25 40.60 -25.34 -13.63
N ALA A 26 40.76 -26.57 -13.18
CA ALA A 26 40.88 -26.97 -11.79
C ALA A 26 42.26 -26.61 -11.26
N VAL A 27 42.31 -26.03 -10.05
CA VAL A 27 43.52 -26.09 -9.22
C VAL A 27 43.12 -26.47 -7.79
N LEU A 28 43.58 -27.64 -7.43
CA LEU A 28 43.57 -28.25 -6.11
C LEU A 28 44.62 -27.55 -5.24
N THR A 29 44.26 -27.09 -4.03
CA THR A 29 45.28 -26.94 -2.95
C THR A 29 44.69 -27.30 -1.60
N LEU A 30 45.37 -28.13 -1.00
CA LEU A 30 45.36 -29.01 0.15
C LEU A 30 45.25 -28.28 1.50
N LEU A 31 44.31 -28.79 2.31
CA LEU A 31 44.31 -29.06 3.77
C LEU A 31 45.27 -28.31 4.70
N LEU A 32 44.67 -27.66 5.72
CA LEU A 32 45.14 -27.78 7.10
C LEU A 32 43.96 -27.97 8.05
N VAL A 33 43.85 -29.19 8.58
CA VAL A 33 42.88 -29.58 9.61
C VAL A 33 43.42 -29.09 10.95
N CYS A 34 42.75 -28.14 11.58
CA CYS A 34 42.81 -27.92 13.03
C CYS A 34 41.51 -28.47 13.63
N ALA A 35 41.60 -29.63 14.23
CA ALA A 35 40.55 -30.24 15.02
C ALA A 35 40.29 -29.41 16.29
N LEU A 36 39.19 -28.73 16.36
CA LEU A 36 38.57 -28.31 17.62
C LEU A 36 37.32 -29.15 17.82
N PRO A 37 36.99 -29.60 19.03
CA PRO A 37 35.79 -30.39 19.26
C PRO A 37 34.56 -29.51 19.08
N LEU A 38 33.84 -29.75 18.00
CA LEU A 38 32.46 -29.26 17.87
C LEU A 38 31.63 -30.04 18.88
N SER A 39 31.37 -29.43 20.04
CA SER A 39 30.19 -29.78 20.81
C SER A 39 28.97 -29.59 19.90
N ALA A 40 28.38 -30.69 19.47
CA ALA A 40 27.09 -30.71 18.82
C ALA A 40 26.07 -30.25 19.86
N SER A 41 25.83 -28.95 19.98
CA SER A 41 24.58 -28.42 20.50
C SER A 41 23.52 -28.76 19.45
N ALA A 42 22.81 -29.85 19.69
CA ALA A 42 21.57 -30.11 19.01
C ALA A 42 20.71 -28.85 19.16
N PHE A 43 20.53 -28.13 18.04
CA PHE A 43 19.44 -27.16 17.92
C PHE A 43 18.16 -27.95 18.01
N PHE A 44 17.67 -28.15 19.22
CA PHE A 44 16.26 -28.43 19.43
C PHE A 44 15.55 -27.15 19.00
N TRP A 45 14.90 -27.17 17.87
CA TRP A 45 13.79 -26.29 17.59
C TRP A 45 12.73 -26.64 18.67
N ASP A 46 12.72 -25.86 19.74
CA ASP A 46 11.53 -25.81 20.58
C ASP A 46 10.42 -25.33 19.65
N LYS A 47 9.61 -26.25 19.17
CA LYS A 47 8.26 -25.92 18.72
C LYS A 47 7.63 -25.27 19.96
N LYS A 48 7.48 -23.96 19.96
CA LYS A 48 6.60 -23.26 20.88
C LYS A 48 5.27 -23.96 20.68
N GLU A 49 4.80 -24.74 21.67
CA GLU A 49 3.45 -25.31 21.60
C GLU A 49 2.51 -24.11 21.41
N GLU A 50 1.84 -24.08 20.28
CA GLU A 50 0.80 -23.09 20.05
C GLU A 50 -0.29 -23.34 21.07
N VAL A 51 -0.49 -22.37 21.97
CA VAL A 51 -1.55 -22.40 22.97
C VAL A 51 -2.86 -22.18 22.22
N PRO A 52 -3.83 -23.12 22.28
CA PRO A 52 -5.12 -22.90 21.63
C PRO A 52 -5.78 -21.64 22.22
N ALA A 53 -6.37 -20.83 21.35
CA ALA A 53 -7.03 -19.59 21.72
C ALA A 53 -8.38 -19.46 20.97
N VAL A 54 -9.27 -18.68 21.55
CA VAL A 54 -10.43 -18.10 20.84
C VAL A 54 -10.11 -16.62 20.69
N ALA A 55 -10.21 -16.10 19.47
CA ALA A 55 -9.94 -14.70 19.22
C ALA A 55 -10.93 -13.77 19.92
N ASP A 56 -10.52 -12.53 20.13
CA ASP A 56 -11.44 -11.46 20.45
C ASP A 56 -12.41 -11.24 19.31
N PHE A 57 -13.69 -11.02 19.60
CA PHE A 57 -14.68 -10.79 18.57
C PHE A 57 -15.72 -9.76 18.99
N THR A 58 -16.46 -9.26 18.01
CA THR A 58 -17.50 -8.26 18.22
C THR A 58 -18.86 -8.80 17.78
N LYS A 59 -19.92 -8.28 18.41
CA LYS A 59 -21.31 -8.46 17.96
C LYS A 59 -22.08 -7.16 18.11
N ASN A 60 -23.07 -6.99 17.29
CA ASN A 60 -23.97 -5.85 17.41
C ASN A 60 -25.43 -6.30 17.40
N GLY A 61 -26.32 -5.38 17.77
CA GLY A 61 -27.74 -5.57 17.72
C GLY A 61 -28.49 -4.29 18.08
N LEU A 62 -29.77 -4.23 17.76
CA LEU A 62 -30.56 -3.04 18.03
C LEU A 62 -30.83 -2.89 19.55
N VAL A 63 -30.91 -1.65 19.97
CA VAL A 63 -31.31 -1.28 21.34
C VAL A 63 -32.66 -1.93 21.68
N GLY A 64 -32.70 -2.63 22.80
CA GLY A 64 -33.89 -3.35 23.26
C GLY A 64 -34.02 -4.78 22.75
N ASP A 65 -33.22 -5.18 21.73
CA ASP A 65 -33.22 -6.51 21.17
C ASP A 65 -32.30 -7.49 21.91
N THR A 66 -32.37 -8.75 21.53
CA THR A 66 -31.53 -9.83 22.04
C THR A 66 -30.44 -10.16 21.04
N ILE A 67 -29.18 -10.04 21.42
CA ILE A 67 -28.01 -10.49 20.66
C ILE A 67 -27.72 -11.93 21.01
N ALA A 68 -27.99 -12.86 20.10
CA ALA A 68 -27.74 -14.29 20.29
C ALA A 68 -26.32 -14.67 19.93
N PHE A 69 -25.76 -15.66 20.63
CA PHE A 69 -24.47 -16.26 20.32
C PHE A 69 -24.66 -17.61 19.63
N SER A 70 -23.71 -17.97 18.80
CA SER A 70 -23.63 -19.26 18.14
C SER A 70 -22.29 -19.95 18.45
N PRO A 71 -22.19 -21.28 18.37
CA PRO A 71 -20.91 -21.96 18.58
C PRO A 71 -19.80 -21.51 17.64
N GLN A 72 -20.13 -20.98 16.45
CA GLN A 72 -19.19 -20.46 15.47
C GLN A 72 -18.49 -19.18 15.95
N ASP A 73 -19.14 -18.37 16.79
CA ASP A 73 -18.54 -17.16 17.38
C ASP A 73 -17.34 -17.51 18.28
N PHE A 74 -17.24 -18.74 18.75
CA PHE A 74 -16.20 -19.26 19.65
C PHE A 74 -15.23 -20.22 18.93
N ALA A 75 -14.98 -19.98 17.64
CA ALA A 75 -14.08 -20.81 16.86
C ALA A 75 -12.64 -20.75 17.43
N VAL A 76 -11.95 -21.88 17.41
CA VAL A 76 -10.56 -21.99 17.87
C VAL A 76 -9.63 -21.59 16.73
N GLU A 77 -8.80 -20.57 16.92
CA GLU A 77 -7.90 -20.04 15.91
C GLU A 77 -6.57 -20.78 15.78
N SER A 78 -6.07 -21.39 16.87
CA SER A 78 -4.76 -22.02 16.90
C SER A 78 -4.80 -23.36 17.60
N GLY A 79 -3.96 -24.32 17.13
CA GLY A 79 -3.87 -25.65 17.68
C GLY A 79 -4.76 -26.65 16.94
N ALA A 80 -4.24 -27.27 15.87
CA ALA A 80 -4.98 -28.07 14.86
C ALA A 80 -5.90 -29.18 15.39
N ASP A 81 -5.80 -29.56 16.68
CA ASP A 81 -6.61 -30.62 17.29
C ASP A 81 -7.31 -30.16 18.59
N ALA A 82 -7.30 -28.85 18.87
CA ALA A 82 -7.88 -28.32 20.09
C ALA A 82 -9.40 -28.15 19.94
N VAL A 83 -10.15 -28.74 20.83
CA VAL A 83 -11.62 -28.62 20.89
C VAL A 83 -11.98 -27.82 22.13
N LEU A 84 -12.74 -26.72 21.93
CA LEU A 84 -13.29 -25.94 23.05
C LEU A 84 -14.21 -26.84 23.90
N SER A 85 -13.91 -26.94 25.19
CA SER A 85 -14.68 -27.73 26.15
C SER A 85 -15.76 -26.87 26.81
N HIS A 86 -15.35 -25.73 27.36
CA HIS A 86 -16.23 -24.77 28.02
C HIS A 86 -15.57 -23.40 28.05
N ILE A 87 -16.36 -22.38 28.40
CA ILE A 87 -15.86 -21.03 28.73
C ILE A 87 -16.22 -20.72 30.21
N THR A 88 -15.40 -19.91 30.84
CA THR A 88 -15.68 -19.38 32.18
C THR A 88 -15.77 -17.87 32.12
N LEU A 89 -16.88 -17.25 32.49
CA LEU A 89 -17.05 -15.80 32.48
C LEU A 89 -16.09 -15.12 33.45
N ALA A 90 -15.16 -14.31 32.95
CA ALA A 90 -14.19 -13.54 33.73
C ALA A 90 -14.72 -12.14 34.06
N SER A 91 -15.50 -11.51 33.16
CA SER A 91 -16.22 -10.26 33.44
C SER A 91 -17.61 -10.27 32.81
N LEU A 92 -18.44 -9.29 33.15
CA LEU A 92 -19.79 -9.09 32.62
C LEU A 92 -19.87 -7.74 31.90
N PRO A 93 -20.83 -7.57 30.96
CA PRO A 93 -21.13 -6.30 30.33
C PRO A 93 -21.56 -5.24 31.37
N ASP A 94 -21.45 -3.95 30.98
CA ASP A 94 -21.99 -2.85 31.79
C ASP A 94 -23.49 -3.05 32.03
N PRO A 95 -23.97 -3.03 33.28
CA PRO A 95 -25.40 -3.20 33.56
C PRO A 95 -26.31 -2.15 32.93
N GLY A 96 -25.74 -0.96 32.59
CA GLY A 96 -26.45 0.09 31.88
C GLY A 96 -26.69 -0.23 30.40
N ALA A 97 -25.90 -1.13 29.82
CA ALA A 97 -26.09 -1.64 28.46
C ALA A 97 -27.15 -2.75 28.40
N GLY A 98 -27.15 -3.63 29.42
CA GLY A 98 -28.00 -4.81 29.42
C GLY A 98 -27.43 -5.94 30.27
N SER A 99 -27.81 -7.17 29.99
CA SER A 99 -27.38 -8.34 30.78
C SER A 99 -27.09 -9.56 29.89
N LEU A 100 -26.04 -10.30 30.25
CA LEU A 100 -25.74 -11.59 29.67
C LEU A 100 -26.63 -12.68 30.30
N THR A 101 -27.27 -13.50 29.48
CA THR A 101 -28.28 -14.46 29.91
C THR A 101 -28.04 -15.84 29.31
N MET A 102 -28.51 -16.87 29.99
CA MET A 102 -28.62 -18.24 29.49
C MET A 102 -30.06 -18.73 29.71
N GLY A 103 -30.76 -19.01 28.60
CA GLY A 103 -32.17 -19.39 28.70
C GLY A 103 -33.06 -18.34 29.42
N GLY A 104 -32.73 -17.06 29.28
CA GLY A 104 -33.45 -15.95 29.93
C GLY A 104 -33.04 -15.68 31.39
N GLN A 105 -32.13 -16.45 31.99
CA GLN A 105 -31.61 -16.21 33.34
C GLN A 105 -30.30 -15.44 33.26
N ALA A 106 -30.17 -14.34 34.02
CA ALA A 106 -28.97 -13.51 34.09
C ALA A 106 -27.79 -14.34 34.66
N LEU A 107 -26.63 -14.18 34.05
CA LEU A 107 -25.40 -14.86 34.42
C LEU A 107 -24.58 -14.03 35.40
N THR A 108 -23.63 -14.68 36.07
CA THR A 108 -22.68 -14.07 37.00
C THR A 108 -21.25 -14.38 36.60
N VAL A 109 -20.30 -13.55 37.04
CA VAL A 109 -18.87 -13.84 36.91
C VAL A 109 -18.55 -15.21 37.53
N GLY A 110 -17.69 -15.99 36.91
CA GLY A 110 -17.35 -17.35 37.32
C GLY A 110 -18.31 -18.42 36.78
N THR A 111 -19.39 -18.07 36.06
CA THR A 111 -20.27 -19.05 35.44
C THR A 111 -19.51 -19.83 34.37
N VAL A 112 -19.55 -21.16 34.46
CA VAL A 112 -19.00 -22.09 33.48
C VAL A 112 -20.09 -22.46 32.49
N ILE A 113 -19.83 -22.31 31.19
CA ILE A 113 -20.75 -22.62 30.11
C ILE A 113 -20.10 -23.67 29.20
N ASP A 114 -20.71 -24.85 29.10
CA ASP A 114 -20.25 -25.93 28.22
C ASP A 114 -20.33 -25.50 26.77
N ALA A 115 -19.35 -25.89 25.94
CA ALA A 115 -19.30 -25.53 24.52
C ALA A 115 -20.57 -25.95 23.75
N THR A 116 -21.19 -27.07 24.15
CA THR A 116 -22.46 -27.54 23.55
C THR A 116 -23.66 -26.68 23.91
N ALA A 117 -23.56 -25.86 24.95
CA ALA A 117 -24.63 -24.99 25.44
C ALA A 117 -24.49 -23.53 24.97
N LEU A 118 -23.42 -23.17 24.26
CA LEU A 118 -23.14 -21.78 23.82
C LEU A 118 -24.25 -21.19 22.94
N SER A 119 -25.00 -22.00 22.20
CA SER A 119 -26.17 -21.54 21.44
C SER A 119 -27.31 -21.00 22.30
N GLY A 120 -27.29 -21.24 23.60
CA GLY A 120 -28.26 -20.70 24.56
C GLY A 120 -27.80 -19.38 25.20
N LEU A 121 -26.56 -18.97 24.98
CA LEU A 121 -26.02 -17.72 25.49
C LEU A 121 -26.59 -16.54 24.65
N ALA A 122 -27.00 -15.49 25.34
CA ALA A 122 -27.51 -14.29 24.69
C ALA A 122 -27.23 -13.05 25.56
N PHE A 123 -27.08 -11.91 24.91
CA PHE A 123 -27.10 -10.62 25.58
C PHE A 123 -28.45 -9.94 25.36
N GLN A 124 -29.13 -9.65 26.44
CA GLN A 124 -30.39 -8.89 26.41
C GLN A 124 -30.07 -7.41 26.57
N SER A 125 -30.21 -6.64 25.49
CA SER A 125 -29.97 -5.20 25.51
C SER A 125 -31.04 -4.48 26.33
N SER A 126 -30.60 -3.44 27.04
CA SER A 126 -31.54 -2.50 27.70
C SER A 126 -32.36 -1.74 26.64
N PRO A 127 -33.65 -1.51 26.84
CA PRO A 127 -34.45 -0.67 25.94
C PRO A 127 -34.09 0.82 25.99
N ALA A 128 -33.31 1.23 27.00
CA ALA A 128 -32.79 2.58 27.17
C ALA A 128 -31.36 2.49 27.76
N PRO A 129 -30.38 2.06 26.96
CA PRO A 129 -29.04 1.87 27.47
C PRO A 129 -28.38 3.21 27.80
N THR A 130 -27.56 3.23 28.87
CA THR A 130 -26.78 4.40 29.26
C THR A 130 -25.42 4.45 28.54
N VAL A 131 -25.02 3.35 27.88
CA VAL A 131 -23.85 3.21 27.05
C VAL A 131 -24.21 2.43 25.78
N THR A 132 -23.61 2.77 24.64
CA THR A 132 -23.87 2.13 23.35
C THR A 132 -22.84 1.05 23.00
N THR A 133 -21.76 0.96 23.78
CA THR A 133 -20.73 -0.07 23.64
C THR A 133 -20.44 -0.65 25.02
N THR A 134 -20.32 -1.97 25.09
CA THR A 134 -19.95 -2.70 26.31
C THR A 134 -19.14 -3.93 25.93
N SER A 135 -18.48 -4.55 26.91
CA SER A 135 -17.73 -5.79 26.70
C SER A 135 -17.85 -6.72 27.87
N PHE A 136 -17.61 -8.00 27.62
CA PHE A 136 -17.36 -9.00 28.65
C PHE A 136 -16.17 -9.86 28.25
N THR A 137 -15.54 -10.53 29.21
CA THR A 137 -14.43 -11.43 28.97
C THR A 137 -14.73 -12.83 29.47
N PHE A 138 -14.15 -13.82 28.84
CA PHE A 138 -14.20 -15.20 29.29
C PHE A 138 -12.85 -15.90 29.12
N THR A 139 -12.57 -16.87 29.98
CA THR A 139 -11.42 -17.77 29.84
C THR A 139 -11.87 -19.04 29.13
N PRO A 140 -11.36 -19.36 27.91
CA PRO A 140 -11.69 -20.61 27.22
C PRO A 140 -10.95 -21.79 27.86
N ALA A 141 -11.53 -22.98 27.80
CA ALA A 141 -10.89 -24.23 28.23
C ALA A 141 -10.96 -25.27 27.11
N PHE A 142 -9.84 -25.94 26.84
CA PHE A 142 -9.72 -26.89 25.73
C PHE A 142 -9.52 -28.32 26.24
N SER A 143 -10.11 -29.31 25.51
CA SER A 143 -10.06 -30.73 25.93
C SER A 143 -8.67 -31.36 25.76
N SER A 144 -7.78 -30.78 24.95
CA SER A 144 -6.49 -31.35 24.55
C SER A 144 -5.27 -30.55 25.06
N SER A 145 -5.45 -29.44 25.79
CA SER A 145 -4.36 -28.62 26.28
C SER A 145 -4.45 -28.38 27.79
N SER A 146 -3.31 -28.47 28.47
CA SER A 146 -3.15 -28.06 29.88
C SER A 146 -2.58 -26.64 30.00
N ALA A 147 -2.31 -25.96 28.89
CA ALA A 147 -1.85 -24.58 28.87
C ALA A 147 -2.98 -23.66 29.35
N GLN A 148 -2.63 -22.58 30.06
CA GLN A 148 -3.59 -21.56 30.46
C GLN A 148 -3.75 -20.59 29.28
N PRO A 149 -4.92 -20.58 28.62
CA PRO A 149 -5.19 -19.62 27.54
C PRO A 149 -5.39 -18.23 28.14
N GLU A 150 -5.21 -17.20 27.29
CA GLU A 150 -5.56 -15.83 27.64
C GLU A 150 -7.09 -15.65 27.62
N ASP A 151 -7.57 -14.64 28.34
CA ASP A 151 -8.98 -14.28 28.31
C ASP A 151 -9.35 -13.70 26.96
N THR A 152 -10.48 -14.11 26.42
CA THR A 152 -11.08 -13.58 25.20
C THR A 152 -12.04 -12.45 25.54
N THR A 153 -11.93 -11.34 24.80
CA THR A 153 -12.83 -10.18 24.94
C THR A 153 -13.92 -10.23 23.88
N VAL A 154 -15.18 -10.07 24.32
CA VAL A 154 -16.33 -9.90 23.43
C VAL A 154 -16.83 -8.47 23.55
N THR A 155 -16.79 -7.71 22.46
CA THR A 155 -17.33 -6.35 22.39
C THR A 155 -18.74 -6.36 21.80
N LEU A 156 -19.65 -5.62 22.42
CA LEU A 156 -21.06 -5.53 22.02
C LEU A 156 -21.39 -4.07 21.66
N TYR A 157 -21.88 -3.85 20.46
CA TYR A 157 -22.37 -2.55 19.98
C TYR A 157 -23.89 -2.55 19.96
N LEU A 158 -24.52 -1.52 20.57
CA LEU A 158 -25.95 -1.33 20.63
C LEU A 158 -26.36 -0.22 19.64
N LEU A 159 -27.03 -0.59 18.58
CA LEU A 159 -27.36 0.27 17.45
C LEU A 159 -28.77 0.82 17.58
N THR A 160 -28.97 2.06 17.12
CA THR A 160 -30.30 2.69 17.05
C THR A 160 -30.96 2.50 15.69
N ALA A 161 -30.21 2.08 14.69
CA ALA A 161 -30.67 1.76 13.33
C ALA A 161 -29.91 0.53 12.82
N ALA A 162 -30.46 -0.13 11.81
CA ALA A 162 -29.74 -1.20 11.10
C ALA A 162 -28.50 -0.61 10.42
N ASN A 163 -27.42 -1.40 10.38
CA ASN A 163 -26.17 -1.08 9.73
C ASN A 163 -25.70 -2.30 8.94
N GLU A 164 -25.23 -2.09 7.71
CA GLU A 164 -24.76 -3.16 6.86
C GLU A 164 -23.24 -3.37 7.02
N ALA A 165 -22.75 -4.56 6.70
CA ALA A 165 -21.34 -4.84 6.75
C ALA A 165 -20.61 -4.19 5.56
N PRO A 166 -19.38 -3.72 5.72
CA PRO A 166 -18.59 -3.17 4.62
C PRO A 166 -18.27 -4.23 3.57
N ILE A 167 -17.85 -3.79 2.40
CA ILE A 167 -17.45 -4.62 1.27
C ILE A 167 -15.95 -4.43 1.04
N ALA A 168 -15.15 -5.44 1.35
CA ALA A 168 -13.73 -5.50 1.02
C ALA A 168 -13.50 -6.14 -0.35
N ARG A 169 -12.50 -5.67 -1.10
CA ARG A 169 -12.21 -6.12 -2.46
C ARG A 169 -10.83 -6.78 -2.55
N ASN A 170 -10.73 -7.77 -3.45
CA ASN A 170 -9.43 -8.38 -3.77
C ASN A 170 -8.51 -7.37 -4.45
N MET A 171 -7.20 -7.53 -4.21
CA MET A 171 -6.17 -6.65 -4.74
C MET A 171 -5.02 -7.47 -5.34
N ASP A 172 -4.43 -6.96 -6.42
CA ASP A 172 -3.22 -7.50 -7.03
C ASP A 172 -2.12 -6.43 -6.99
N LEU A 173 -1.00 -6.76 -6.36
CA LEU A 173 0.14 -5.87 -6.19
C LEU A 173 1.40 -6.51 -6.79
N SER A 174 2.38 -5.69 -7.11
CA SER A 174 3.70 -6.16 -7.53
C SER A 174 4.80 -5.40 -6.81
N THR A 175 5.91 -6.09 -6.56
CA THR A 175 7.14 -5.49 -6.05
C THR A 175 8.35 -6.25 -6.56
N TYR A 176 9.52 -5.75 -6.24
CA TYR A 176 10.78 -6.44 -6.51
C TYR A 176 11.30 -7.17 -5.27
N ARG A 177 12.17 -8.13 -5.51
CA ARG A 177 12.90 -8.85 -4.47
C ARG A 177 13.61 -7.88 -3.53
N ASN A 178 13.39 -8.04 -2.22
CA ASN A 178 13.93 -7.21 -1.14
C ASN A 178 13.42 -5.74 -1.14
N VAL A 179 12.37 -5.44 -1.87
CA VAL A 179 11.78 -4.09 -1.93
C VAL A 179 10.41 -4.09 -1.26
N ALA A 180 10.29 -3.32 -0.18
CA ALA A 180 9.02 -3.11 0.49
C ALA A 180 8.10 -2.21 -0.34
N ILE A 181 6.79 -2.44 -0.23
CA ILE A 181 5.77 -1.58 -0.86
C ILE A 181 4.74 -1.15 0.16
N THR A 182 4.24 0.06 -0.01
CA THR A 182 3.05 0.55 0.67
C THR A 182 1.83 0.22 -0.17
N GLY A 183 0.81 -0.36 0.45
CA GLY A 183 -0.49 -0.60 -0.14
C GLY A 183 -1.59 0.04 0.70
N TYR A 184 -2.80 0.08 0.15
CA TYR A 184 -4.01 0.57 0.82
C TYR A 184 -5.12 -0.43 0.57
N PHE A 185 -5.75 -0.93 1.63
CA PHE A 185 -6.89 -1.83 1.50
C PHE A 185 -8.04 -1.15 0.77
N ASP A 186 -8.67 -1.86 -0.14
CA ASP A 186 -9.83 -1.40 -0.89
C ASP A 186 -11.10 -1.95 -0.25
N ALA A 187 -11.82 -1.10 0.47
CA ALA A 187 -13.11 -1.42 1.06
C ALA A 187 -14.02 -0.20 1.07
N VAL A 188 -15.32 -0.46 0.95
CA VAL A 188 -16.36 0.57 0.99
C VAL A 188 -17.44 0.16 1.98
N ASP A 189 -18.03 1.16 2.62
CA ASP A 189 -19.19 1.02 3.49
C ASP A 189 -20.38 1.76 2.88
N GLY A 190 -21.57 1.13 2.92
CA GLY A 190 -22.77 1.69 2.30
C GLY A 190 -23.33 2.90 3.06
N GLU A 191 -23.11 2.97 4.35
CA GLU A 191 -23.50 4.05 5.26
C GLU A 191 -22.44 5.13 5.39
N GLY A 192 -21.22 4.88 4.87
CA GLY A 192 -20.09 5.79 4.95
C GLY A 192 -19.36 5.74 6.29
N ASP A 193 -19.44 4.64 7.00
CA ASP A 193 -18.76 4.45 8.27
C ASP A 193 -17.23 4.43 8.12
N THR A 194 -16.54 4.88 9.15
CA THR A 194 -15.08 4.75 9.22
C THR A 194 -14.70 3.28 9.37
N LEU A 195 -13.84 2.80 8.47
CA LEU A 195 -13.39 1.42 8.45
C LEU A 195 -12.05 1.26 9.17
N THR A 196 -11.91 0.12 9.86
CA THR A 196 -10.65 -0.41 10.35
C THR A 196 -10.36 -1.74 9.68
N PHE A 197 -9.10 -2.19 9.72
CA PHE A 197 -8.66 -3.35 8.94
C PHE A 197 -7.92 -4.36 9.81
N GLN A 198 -8.19 -5.64 9.57
CA GLN A 198 -7.53 -6.74 10.26
C GLN A 198 -7.08 -7.80 9.26
N LEU A 199 -5.89 -8.36 9.46
CA LEU A 199 -5.42 -9.51 8.70
C LEU A 199 -6.09 -10.78 9.23
N THR A 200 -6.54 -11.63 8.30
CA THR A 200 -7.12 -12.96 8.61
C THR A 200 -6.18 -14.09 8.23
N ASP A 201 -5.25 -13.86 7.29
CA ASP A 201 -4.15 -14.77 6.97
C ASP A 201 -2.89 -13.97 6.66
N THR A 202 -1.73 -14.52 6.96
CA THR A 202 -0.43 -13.88 6.78
C THR A 202 0.31 -14.41 5.56
N PRO A 203 1.17 -13.58 4.90
CA PRO A 203 1.89 -14.02 3.72
C PRO A 203 3.01 -15.01 4.08
N ALA A 204 3.32 -15.93 3.16
CA ALA A 204 4.36 -16.94 3.33
C ALA A 204 5.76 -16.47 2.91
N ARG A 205 5.87 -15.38 2.14
CA ARG A 205 7.12 -14.89 1.55
C ARG A 205 7.52 -13.49 1.99
N GLY A 206 6.75 -12.88 2.89
CA GLY A 206 6.95 -11.54 3.41
C GLY A 206 6.24 -11.35 4.73
N SER A 207 6.24 -10.11 5.20
CA SER A 207 5.45 -9.64 6.35
C SER A 207 4.57 -8.47 5.93
N VAL A 208 3.47 -8.30 6.66
CA VAL A 208 2.57 -7.14 6.51
C VAL A 208 2.54 -6.40 7.83
N GLU A 209 2.77 -5.10 7.77
CA GLU A 209 2.61 -4.18 8.89
C GLU A 209 1.43 -3.24 8.59
N LEU A 210 0.43 -3.24 9.47
CA LEU A 210 -0.72 -2.34 9.38
C LEU A 210 -0.36 -0.97 9.94
N ALA A 211 -1.05 0.07 9.47
CA ALA A 211 -0.91 1.40 10.04
C ALA A 211 -1.41 1.44 11.50
N GLU A 212 -0.64 2.07 12.38
CA GLU A 212 -0.98 2.18 13.82
C GLU A 212 -2.25 3.01 14.07
N ASP A 213 -2.60 3.91 13.14
CA ASP A 213 -3.80 4.76 13.20
C ASP A 213 -5.08 4.04 12.76
N GLY A 214 -4.98 2.77 12.36
CA GLY A 214 -6.11 1.97 11.87
C GLY A 214 -6.56 2.31 10.45
N SER A 215 -5.84 3.17 9.74
CA SER A 215 -6.14 3.51 8.34
C SER A 215 -5.97 2.30 7.41
N ALA A 216 -6.44 2.42 6.17
CA ALA A 216 -6.32 1.38 5.15
C ALA A 216 -4.86 1.09 4.74
N ARG A 217 -3.89 1.91 5.16
CA ARG A 217 -2.49 1.78 4.78
C ARG A 217 -1.84 0.57 5.42
N PHE A 218 -1.07 -0.17 4.62
CA PHE A 218 -0.18 -1.23 5.09
C PHE A 218 1.17 -1.20 4.36
N VAL A 219 2.17 -1.85 4.93
CA VAL A 219 3.47 -2.06 4.29
C VAL A 219 3.71 -3.55 4.15
N TYR A 220 3.88 -4.03 2.92
CA TYR A 220 4.31 -5.40 2.65
C TYR A 220 5.82 -5.42 2.41
N THR A 221 6.55 -6.23 3.17
CA THR A 221 8.00 -6.40 3.05
C THR A 221 8.33 -7.84 2.68
N PRO A 222 8.85 -8.12 1.45
CA PRO A 222 9.30 -9.46 1.10
C PRO A 222 10.42 -9.94 2.03
N TYR A 223 10.39 -11.22 2.43
CA TYR A 223 11.54 -11.82 3.10
C TYR A 223 12.74 -11.87 2.17
N GLU A 224 13.94 -11.83 2.77
CA GLU A 224 15.19 -11.75 2.05
C GLU A 224 15.30 -12.76 0.89
N ASN A 225 15.62 -12.26 -0.29
CA ASN A 225 15.80 -13.02 -1.53
C ASN A 225 14.58 -13.84 -2.01
N LYS A 226 13.37 -13.61 -1.51
CA LYS A 226 12.16 -14.26 -2.02
C LYS A 226 11.70 -13.63 -3.33
N THR A 227 11.13 -14.48 -4.20
CA THR A 227 10.50 -14.11 -5.47
C THR A 227 9.28 -15.00 -5.73
N GLY A 228 8.44 -14.64 -6.69
CA GLY A 228 7.24 -15.37 -7.08
C GLY A 228 5.98 -14.81 -6.44
N LYS A 229 4.88 -15.57 -6.47
CA LYS A 229 3.60 -15.13 -5.92
C LYS A 229 3.52 -15.39 -4.41
N ASP A 230 2.96 -14.43 -3.70
CA ASP A 230 2.58 -14.49 -2.30
C ASP A 230 1.14 -13.99 -2.15
N SER A 231 0.51 -14.21 -1.01
CA SER A 231 -0.82 -13.67 -0.73
C SER A 231 -1.09 -13.66 0.76
N PHE A 232 -1.96 -12.75 1.15
CA PHE A 232 -2.55 -12.65 2.48
C PHE A 232 -4.00 -12.22 2.35
N THR A 233 -4.78 -12.32 3.44
CA THR A 233 -6.19 -11.94 3.44
C THR A 233 -6.49 -10.95 4.54
N TYR A 234 -7.55 -10.17 4.34
CA TYR A 234 -7.98 -9.15 5.27
C TYR A 234 -9.50 -9.00 5.30
N VAL A 235 -9.97 -8.37 6.33
CA VAL A 235 -11.35 -7.92 6.48
C VAL A 235 -11.38 -6.44 6.83
N ALA A 236 -12.43 -5.76 6.43
CA ALA A 236 -12.78 -4.42 6.87
C ALA A 236 -13.85 -4.52 7.97
N ILE A 237 -13.76 -3.65 8.97
CA ILE A 237 -14.64 -3.61 10.12
C ILE A 237 -15.16 -2.18 10.26
N ASP A 238 -16.47 -1.99 10.29
CA ASP A 238 -17.12 -0.70 10.47
C ASP A 238 -17.16 -0.23 11.93
N SER A 239 -17.67 0.96 12.14
CA SER A 239 -17.79 1.57 13.47
C SER A 239 -18.81 0.86 14.38
N ALA A 240 -19.68 0.02 13.82
CA ALA A 240 -20.67 -0.80 14.53
C ALA A 240 -20.18 -2.22 14.82
N GLY A 241 -18.98 -2.59 14.34
CA GLY A 241 -18.38 -3.90 14.52
C GLY A 241 -18.85 -4.96 13.52
N ASN A 242 -19.54 -4.57 12.42
CA ASN A 242 -19.81 -5.51 11.34
C ASN A 242 -18.52 -5.73 10.53
N THR A 243 -18.31 -6.97 10.12
CA THR A 243 -17.10 -7.37 9.41
C THR A 243 -17.43 -7.77 7.98
N SER A 244 -16.64 -7.30 7.03
CA SER A 244 -16.76 -7.68 5.62
C SER A 244 -16.49 -9.17 5.41
N PRO A 245 -16.93 -9.75 4.29
CA PRO A 245 -16.33 -10.97 3.78
C PRO A 245 -14.82 -10.79 3.61
N GLU A 246 -14.08 -11.90 3.76
CA GLU A 246 -12.63 -11.94 3.59
C GLU A 246 -12.24 -11.56 2.15
N ALA A 247 -11.28 -10.67 2.02
CA ALA A 247 -10.69 -10.27 0.74
C ALA A 247 -9.21 -10.64 0.67
N ARG A 248 -8.73 -10.95 -0.54
CA ARG A 248 -7.36 -11.42 -0.78
C ARG A 248 -6.51 -10.34 -1.42
N VAL A 249 -5.32 -10.16 -0.89
CA VAL A 249 -4.24 -9.40 -1.55
C VAL A 249 -3.25 -10.42 -2.12
N THR A 250 -3.05 -10.37 -3.44
CA THR A 250 -2.01 -11.15 -4.13
C THR A 250 -0.81 -10.23 -4.37
N VAL A 251 0.40 -10.69 -4.05
CA VAL A 251 1.64 -9.94 -4.28
C VAL A 251 2.54 -10.73 -5.21
N ARG A 252 2.91 -10.15 -6.36
CA ARG A 252 3.94 -10.68 -7.24
C ARG A 252 5.29 -10.05 -6.90
N ILE A 253 6.25 -10.89 -6.53
CA ILE A 253 7.62 -10.47 -6.18
C ILE A 253 8.53 -10.82 -7.35
N ASP A 254 8.91 -9.82 -8.14
CA ASP A 254 9.75 -10.00 -9.31
C ASP A 254 11.24 -9.85 -8.95
N LYS A 255 12.10 -10.44 -9.78
CA LYS A 255 13.52 -10.16 -9.72
C LYS A 255 13.76 -8.94 -10.62
N PRO A 256 14.44 -7.88 -10.12
CA PRO A 256 14.80 -6.77 -10.99
C PRO A 256 15.64 -7.24 -12.18
N ASP A 257 15.33 -6.74 -13.38
CA ASP A 257 16.11 -6.98 -14.59
C ASP A 257 17.31 -6.02 -14.69
N THR A 258 17.25 -4.90 -13.94
CA THR A 258 18.37 -3.97 -13.80
C THR A 258 19.42 -4.49 -12.79
N LYS A 259 20.65 -3.97 -12.93
CA LYS A 259 21.73 -4.16 -11.95
C LYS A 259 21.87 -2.97 -10.98
N VAL A 260 20.97 -2.02 -11.10
CA VAL A 260 20.93 -0.86 -10.22
C VAL A 260 20.54 -1.31 -8.82
N ASP A 261 21.34 -0.88 -7.85
CA ASP A 261 21.13 -1.09 -6.42
C ASP A 261 21.36 0.27 -5.74
N TYR A 262 20.29 0.85 -5.24
CA TYR A 262 20.32 2.20 -4.69
C TYR A 262 20.75 2.17 -3.22
N ALA A 263 21.77 2.95 -2.90
CA ALA A 263 22.29 3.05 -1.54
C ALA A 263 21.42 3.90 -0.59
N ASP A 264 20.49 4.66 -1.13
CA ASP A 264 19.69 5.66 -0.43
C ASP A 264 18.16 5.38 -0.48
N LEU A 265 17.73 4.20 -0.98
CA LEU A 265 16.32 3.83 -1.07
C LEU A 265 15.91 2.67 -0.17
N ASP A 266 16.77 2.22 0.74
CA ASP A 266 16.41 1.16 1.67
C ASP A 266 15.26 1.61 2.59
N GLY A 267 14.15 0.86 2.57
CA GLY A 267 12.93 1.21 3.29
C GLY A 267 12.12 2.38 2.71
N SER A 268 12.57 2.97 1.58
CA SER A 268 11.84 4.06 0.92
C SER A 268 10.64 3.53 0.13
N PRO A 269 9.46 4.16 0.21
CA PRO A 269 8.32 3.83 -0.63
C PRO A 269 8.57 4.05 -2.14
N ALA A 270 9.53 4.91 -2.48
CA ALA A 270 9.91 5.17 -3.87
C ALA A 270 10.80 4.08 -4.49
N HIS A 271 11.29 3.10 -3.72
CA HIS A 271 12.28 2.12 -4.19
C HIS A 271 11.76 1.30 -5.38
N LYS A 272 10.51 0.82 -5.30
CA LYS A 272 9.88 0.07 -6.42
C LYS A 272 9.83 0.92 -7.70
N ALA A 273 9.31 2.13 -7.59
CA ALA A 273 9.18 3.06 -8.70
C ALA A 273 10.55 3.40 -9.33
N ALA A 274 11.55 3.70 -8.50
CA ALA A 274 12.91 4.01 -8.95
C ALA A 274 13.53 2.84 -9.74
N LEU A 275 13.37 1.60 -9.27
CA LEU A 275 13.85 0.41 -10.00
C LEU A 275 13.13 0.24 -11.34
N ARG A 276 11.82 0.43 -11.39
CA ARG A 276 11.06 0.36 -12.64
C ARG A 276 11.51 1.41 -13.66
N LEU A 277 11.69 2.66 -13.21
CA LEU A 277 12.22 3.71 -14.09
C LEU A 277 13.63 3.38 -14.63
N ALA A 278 14.46 2.70 -13.83
CA ALA A 278 15.77 2.25 -14.26
C ALA A 278 15.68 1.09 -15.27
N GLU A 279 14.75 0.17 -15.13
CA GLU A 279 14.49 -0.93 -16.06
C GLU A 279 13.99 -0.43 -17.40
N GLU A 280 13.07 0.53 -17.40
CA GLU A 280 12.54 1.17 -18.60
C GLU A 280 13.55 2.15 -19.25
N GLY A 281 14.70 2.39 -18.60
CA GLY A 281 15.72 3.31 -19.10
C GLY A 281 15.33 4.79 -19.05
N ILE A 282 14.31 5.12 -18.26
CA ILE A 282 13.78 6.49 -18.09
C ILE A 282 14.70 7.29 -17.17
N PHE A 283 15.03 6.73 -16.01
CA PHE A 283 15.90 7.37 -15.03
C PHE A 283 16.67 6.36 -14.18
N VAL A 284 17.97 6.56 -14.04
CA VAL A 284 18.86 5.64 -13.30
C VAL A 284 19.45 6.26 -12.04
N GLY A 285 19.28 7.60 -11.84
CA GLY A 285 19.95 8.32 -10.76
C GLY A 285 21.42 8.59 -11.07
N GLU A 286 22.21 8.83 -10.02
CA GLU A 286 23.63 9.13 -10.13
C GLU A 286 24.51 7.98 -9.66
N TYR A 287 25.57 7.70 -10.41
CA TYR A 287 26.60 6.73 -9.99
C TYR A 287 27.79 7.45 -9.35
N ARG A 288 27.93 7.32 -8.04
CA ARG A 288 28.96 7.98 -7.22
C ARG A 288 29.70 6.95 -6.38
N ASN A 289 31.03 6.97 -6.40
CA ASN A 289 31.89 6.12 -5.55
C ASN A 289 31.57 4.61 -5.61
N GLY A 290 31.11 4.10 -6.76
CA GLY A 290 30.81 2.69 -6.92
C GLY A 290 29.38 2.29 -6.55
N GLN A 291 28.51 3.22 -6.21
CA GLN A 291 27.11 3.00 -5.83
C GLN A 291 26.18 3.92 -6.59
N TYR A 292 24.94 3.48 -6.78
CA TYR A 292 23.86 4.31 -7.32
C TYR A 292 23.13 5.05 -6.20
N PHE A 293 22.76 6.29 -6.49
CA PHE A 293 21.95 7.15 -5.62
C PHE A 293 20.79 7.70 -6.42
N PHE A 294 19.62 7.62 -5.84
CA PHE A 294 18.39 8.16 -6.41
C PHE A 294 18.19 9.63 -6.00
N ASP A 295 18.67 9.98 -4.83
CA ASP A 295 18.49 11.27 -4.15
C ASP A 295 16.98 11.61 -4.01
N PRO A 296 16.18 10.79 -3.26
CA PRO A 296 14.71 10.84 -3.26
C PRO A 296 14.12 12.21 -2.88
N ASP A 297 14.78 12.94 -1.99
CA ASP A 297 14.32 14.22 -1.47
C ASP A 297 14.70 15.42 -2.37
N GLN A 298 15.42 15.18 -3.45
CA GLN A 298 15.81 16.26 -4.36
C GLN A 298 14.58 16.78 -5.12
N ALA A 299 14.38 18.10 -5.13
CA ALA A 299 13.35 18.73 -5.94
C ALA A 299 13.60 18.51 -7.44
N VAL A 300 12.53 18.31 -8.20
CA VAL A 300 12.56 18.10 -9.65
C VAL A 300 12.16 19.39 -10.36
N SER A 301 12.94 19.79 -11.39
CA SER A 301 12.57 20.94 -12.23
C SER A 301 11.48 20.58 -13.25
N ARG A 302 10.80 21.60 -13.77
CA ARG A 302 9.76 21.41 -14.80
C ARG A 302 10.32 20.78 -16.06
N ALA A 303 11.53 21.14 -16.47
CA ALA A 303 12.18 20.53 -17.64
C ALA A 303 12.58 19.08 -17.40
N GLU A 304 13.09 18.76 -16.20
CA GLU A 304 13.41 17.37 -15.83
C GLU A 304 12.17 16.50 -15.82
N PHE A 305 11.11 16.91 -15.10
CA PHE A 305 9.86 16.15 -15.06
C PHE A 305 9.26 15.93 -16.43
N LEU A 306 9.19 17.00 -17.26
CA LEU A 306 8.68 16.89 -18.62
C LEU A 306 9.46 15.85 -19.46
N SER A 307 10.79 15.88 -19.37
CA SER A 307 11.63 14.93 -20.10
C SER A 307 11.39 13.48 -19.66
N LEU A 308 11.24 13.25 -18.35
CA LEU A 308 10.96 11.93 -17.77
C LEU A 308 9.56 11.43 -18.16
N ALA A 309 8.55 12.30 -18.07
CA ALA A 309 7.17 11.98 -18.42
C ALA A 309 7.02 11.68 -19.92
N MET A 310 7.69 12.44 -20.79
CA MET A 310 7.74 12.16 -22.23
C MET A 310 8.41 10.82 -22.52
N ALA A 311 9.52 10.50 -21.85
CA ALA A 311 10.19 9.22 -22.00
C ALA A 311 9.29 8.05 -21.57
N ALA A 312 8.55 8.19 -20.46
CA ALA A 312 7.59 7.21 -20.00
C ALA A 312 6.43 7.00 -21.00
N ALA A 313 5.93 8.07 -21.60
CA ALA A 313 4.86 8.02 -22.59
C ALA A 313 5.32 7.71 -24.04
N GLY A 314 6.61 7.53 -24.28
CA GLY A 314 7.15 7.27 -25.61
C GLY A 314 7.08 8.48 -26.57
N LEU A 315 6.93 9.70 -26.05
CA LEU A 315 6.93 10.92 -26.86
C LEU A 315 8.37 11.40 -27.12
N GLU A 316 8.79 11.30 -28.36
CA GLU A 316 10.16 11.65 -28.78
C GLU A 316 10.42 13.17 -28.78
N PRO A 317 11.58 13.64 -28.31
CA PRO A 317 11.99 15.03 -28.46
C PRO A 317 12.20 15.42 -29.92
N MET A 318 11.84 16.65 -30.30
CA MET A 318 12.22 17.20 -31.59
C MET A 318 13.75 17.34 -31.69
N GLU A 319 14.31 16.88 -32.82
CA GLU A 319 15.74 16.99 -33.07
C GLU A 319 16.13 18.43 -33.50
N ASP A 320 17.36 18.82 -33.19
CA ASP A 320 18.01 20.07 -33.66
C ASP A 320 17.27 21.37 -33.32
N VAL A 321 16.46 21.37 -32.24
CA VAL A 321 15.77 22.57 -31.77
C VAL A 321 16.77 23.50 -31.09
N THR A 322 16.95 24.70 -31.68
CA THR A 322 17.81 25.75 -31.11
C THR A 322 17.03 26.86 -30.41
N VAL A 323 15.76 27.06 -30.77
CA VAL A 323 14.85 28.07 -30.19
C VAL A 323 13.47 27.45 -29.97
N THR A 324 12.87 27.68 -28.81
CA THR A 324 11.50 27.28 -28.49
C THR A 324 10.51 28.42 -28.77
N GLY A 325 9.21 28.17 -28.57
CA GLY A 325 8.17 29.21 -28.68
C GLY A 325 8.01 30.11 -27.45
N PHE A 326 8.81 29.94 -26.42
CA PHE A 326 8.70 30.67 -25.14
C PHE A 326 9.60 31.89 -25.09
N SER A 327 9.17 32.94 -24.38
CA SER A 327 9.92 34.20 -24.24
C SER A 327 11.15 34.07 -23.33
N ASP A 328 11.18 33.06 -22.47
CA ASP A 328 12.30 32.69 -21.60
C ASP A 328 13.23 31.63 -22.25
N ASP A 329 13.25 31.55 -23.57
CA ASP A 329 14.02 30.57 -24.33
C ASP A 329 15.49 30.48 -23.95
N GLU A 330 16.12 31.62 -23.63
CA GLU A 330 17.53 31.68 -23.20
C GLU A 330 17.76 30.96 -21.85
N ALA A 331 16.73 30.89 -20.99
CA ALA A 331 16.77 30.16 -19.72
C ALA A 331 16.47 28.67 -19.87
N ILE A 332 15.94 28.23 -21.03
CA ILE A 332 15.68 26.83 -21.28
C ILE A 332 16.98 26.11 -21.68
N PRO A 333 17.43 25.11 -20.91
CA PRO A 333 18.64 24.35 -21.23
C PRO A 333 18.57 23.73 -22.63
N THR A 334 19.68 23.70 -23.34
CA THR A 334 19.74 23.17 -24.72
C THR A 334 19.22 21.74 -24.82
N TRP A 335 19.49 20.91 -23.82
CA TRP A 335 19.03 19.53 -23.80
C TRP A 335 17.49 19.41 -23.68
N ALA A 336 16.82 20.40 -23.07
CA ALA A 336 15.38 20.40 -22.84
C ALA A 336 14.58 21.01 -24.02
N LYS A 337 15.21 21.79 -24.90
CA LYS A 337 14.50 22.51 -25.97
C LYS A 337 13.71 21.59 -26.90
N GLY A 338 14.25 20.42 -27.23
CA GLY A 338 13.57 19.41 -28.03
C GLY A 338 12.31 18.87 -27.34
N CYS A 339 12.42 18.52 -26.05
CA CYS A 339 11.29 18.07 -25.24
C CYS A 339 10.21 19.15 -25.13
N VAL A 340 10.61 20.38 -24.80
CA VAL A 340 9.68 21.53 -24.67
C VAL A 340 8.93 21.79 -25.97
N SER A 341 9.61 21.72 -27.11
CA SER A 341 8.99 21.96 -28.44
C SER A 341 8.04 20.83 -28.84
N SER A 342 8.40 19.55 -28.61
CA SER A 342 7.51 18.41 -28.84
C SER A 342 6.26 18.52 -27.95
N ALA A 343 6.44 18.74 -26.66
CA ALA A 343 5.34 18.84 -25.71
C ALA A 343 4.39 20.01 -26.01
N LEU A 344 4.93 21.16 -26.43
CA LEU A 344 4.11 22.30 -26.86
C LEU A 344 3.32 21.95 -28.14
N SER A 345 3.95 21.31 -29.11
CA SER A 345 3.31 20.88 -30.35
C SER A 345 2.22 19.83 -30.12
N ALA A 346 2.43 18.92 -29.19
CA ALA A 346 1.47 17.88 -28.82
C ALA A 346 0.36 18.38 -27.88
N GLY A 347 0.41 19.64 -27.43
CA GLY A 347 -0.57 20.20 -26.49
C GLY A 347 -0.40 19.74 -25.05
N VAL A 348 0.70 19.07 -24.73
CA VAL A 348 1.01 18.57 -23.37
C VAL A 348 1.25 19.73 -22.42
N ILE A 349 1.93 20.78 -22.89
CA ILE A 349 2.20 22.00 -22.15
C ILE A 349 1.70 23.23 -22.94
N GLN A 350 1.36 24.30 -22.17
CA GLN A 350 0.98 25.59 -22.73
C GLN A 350 1.88 26.73 -22.20
N GLY A 351 2.63 26.45 -21.12
CA GLY A 351 3.38 27.44 -20.36
C GLY A 351 2.47 28.32 -19.52
N SER A 352 3.10 29.27 -18.83
CA SER A 352 2.44 30.33 -18.06
C SER A 352 2.66 31.69 -18.74
N ARG A 353 2.08 32.76 -18.17
CA ARG A 353 2.33 34.13 -18.64
C ARG A 353 3.08 34.91 -17.57
N ASP A 354 4.14 35.58 -18.00
CA ASP A 354 4.87 36.50 -17.13
C ASP A 354 4.10 37.80 -16.86
N GLY A 355 4.68 38.68 -16.06
CA GLY A 355 4.09 40.01 -15.72
C GLY A 355 3.83 40.92 -16.92
N SER A 356 4.43 40.65 -18.09
CA SER A 356 4.19 41.34 -19.36
C SER A 356 3.13 40.67 -20.23
N GLY A 357 2.67 39.48 -19.86
CA GLY A 357 1.75 38.65 -20.61
C GLY A 357 2.43 37.77 -21.65
N ALA A 358 3.76 37.70 -21.70
CA ALA A 358 4.49 36.82 -22.61
C ALA A 358 4.51 35.36 -22.13
N PRO A 359 4.46 34.38 -23.03
CA PRO A 359 4.46 32.98 -22.66
C PRO A 359 5.86 32.56 -22.13
N VAL A 360 5.92 31.94 -20.96
CA VAL A 360 7.14 31.41 -20.34
C VAL A 360 6.96 29.95 -19.97
N PHE A 361 8.06 29.19 -20.00
CA PHE A 361 8.04 27.77 -19.59
C PHE A 361 8.54 27.57 -18.15
N GLY A 362 9.56 28.31 -17.70
CA GLY A 362 10.13 28.20 -16.37
C GLY A 362 10.91 26.88 -16.17
N ALA A 363 11.82 26.55 -17.08
CA ALA A 363 12.47 25.24 -17.17
C ALA A 363 13.16 24.77 -15.89
N GLU A 364 13.84 25.68 -15.18
CA GLU A 364 14.62 25.40 -13.97
C GLU A 364 13.81 25.58 -12.68
N GLU A 365 12.56 26.01 -12.77
CA GLU A 365 11.68 26.14 -11.60
C GLU A 365 11.30 24.76 -11.10
N ALA A 366 11.21 24.58 -9.78
CA ALA A 366 10.71 23.36 -9.17
C ALA A 366 9.25 23.15 -9.60
N ILE A 367 8.95 21.97 -10.12
CA ILE A 367 7.59 21.64 -10.57
C ILE A 367 6.69 21.37 -9.37
N THR A 368 5.44 21.85 -9.43
CA THR A 368 4.41 21.49 -8.44
C THR A 368 3.69 20.22 -8.85
N GLN A 369 3.07 19.55 -7.86
CA GLN A 369 2.25 18.36 -8.12
C GLN A 369 1.13 18.67 -9.12
N GLY A 370 0.45 19.81 -9.01
CA GLY A 370 -0.59 20.21 -9.95
C GLY A 370 -0.09 20.38 -11.39
N GLU A 371 1.10 20.94 -11.57
CA GLU A 371 1.73 21.09 -12.89
C GLU A 371 2.10 19.73 -13.48
N ALA A 372 2.70 18.86 -12.70
CA ALA A 372 3.03 17.49 -13.11
C ALA A 372 1.77 16.68 -13.45
N THR A 373 0.73 16.81 -12.64
CA THR A 373 -0.57 16.18 -12.85
C THR A 373 -1.17 16.57 -14.20
N VAL A 374 -1.18 17.86 -14.55
CA VAL A 374 -1.69 18.31 -15.87
C VAL A 374 -0.84 17.82 -17.01
N MET A 375 0.49 17.82 -16.88
CA MET A 375 1.38 17.27 -17.91
C MET A 375 1.11 15.77 -18.15
N LEU A 376 0.97 14.97 -17.10
CA LEU A 376 0.66 13.54 -17.20
C LEU A 376 -0.74 13.30 -17.75
N ASN A 377 -1.74 14.04 -17.31
CA ASN A 377 -3.10 13.92 -17.84
C ASN A 377 -3.14 14.16 -19.35
N ASN A 378 -2.44 15.18 -19.83
CA ASN A 378 -2.36 15.50 -21.25
C ASN A 378 -1.53 14.48 -22.05
N LEU A 379 -0.44 13.95 -21.46
CA LEU A 379 0.36 12.90 -22.08
C LEU A 379 -0.38 11.57 -22.19
N LEU A 380 -1.13 11.23 -21.15
CA LEU A 380 -1.89 9.99 -21.07
C LEU A 380 -3.23 10.08 -21.82
N ASP A 381 -3.68 11.28 -22.22
CA ASP A 381 -4.99 11.51 -22.84
C ASP A 381 -6.13 10.82 -22.09
N VAL A 382 -6.20 11.09 -20.79
CA VAL A 382 -7.20 10.49 -19.89
C VAL A 382 -8.53 11.23 -20.05
N ALA A 383 -9.63 10.49 -20.16
CA ALA A 383 -10.97 11.06 -20.29
C ALA A 383 -11.42 11.78 -18.99
N ASP A 384 -12.16 12.86 -19.16
CA ASP A 384 -12.71 13.62 -18.03
C ASP A 384 -13.73 12.79 -17.24
N VAL A 385 -13.58 12.79 -15.91
CA VAL A 385 -14.48 12.17 -14.95
C VAL A 385 -15.20 13.22 -14.10
N PRO A 386 -16.36 12.89 -13.48
CA PRO A 386 -17.04 13.80 -12.56
C PRO A 386 -16.16 14.14 -11.36
N LEU A 387 -15.93 15.44 -11.12
CA LEU A 387 -15.06 15.92 -10.03
C LEU A 387 -15.55 15.48 -8.64
N GLU A 388 -16.86 15.48 -8.42
CA GLU A 388 -17.50 15.12 -7.15
C GLU A 388 -17.29 13.65 -6.74
N VAL A 389 -16.82 12.81 -7.64
CA VAL A 389 -16.61 11.38 -7.39
C VAL A 389 -15.14 11.05 -7.08
N PHE A 390 -14.21 11.80 -7.70
CA PHE A 390 -12.78 11.45 -7.69
C PHE A 390 -11.88 12.55 -7.14
N ALA A 391 -12.44 13.59 -6.58
CA ALA A 391 -11.69 14.70 -6.00
C ALA A 391 -12.06 14.86 -4.52
N SER A 392 -11.05 15.02 -3.67
CA SER A 392 -11.26 15.30 -2.25
C SER A 392 -11.91 16.66 -2.02
N GLU A 393 -12.48 16.87 -0.82
CA GLU A 393 -13.07 18.17 -0.45
C GLU A 393 -12.06 19.33 -0.65
N GLY A 394 -12.51 20.38 -1.31
CA GLY A 394 -11.69 21.58 -1.59
C GLY A 394 -10.89 21.51 -2.88
N THR A 395 -10.83 20.38 -3.58
CA THR A 395 -10.10 20.24 -4.86
C THR A 395 -10.66 21.15 -5.94
N GLY A 396 -11.99 21.31 -6.03
CA GLY A 396 -12.65 22.03 -7.11
C GLY A 396 -12.28 23.52 -7.29
N ALA A 397 -11.51 24.09 -6.37
CA ALA A 397 -11.01 25.47 -6.46
C ALA A 397 -9.63 25.57 -7.14
N HIS A 398 -8.91 24.46 -7.33
CA HIS A 398 -7.59 24.47 -7.92
C HIS A 398 -7.66 24.31 -9.45
N TRP A 399 -6.78 24.98 -10.19
CA TRP A 399 -6.78 24.95 -11.67
C TRP A 399 -6.46 23.55 -12.26
N ALA A 400 -5.77 22.69 -11.50
CA ALA A 400 -5.44 21.32 -11.89
C ALA A 400 -6.50 20.27 -11.46
N SER A 401 -7.64 20.69 -10.87
CA SER A 401 -8.61 19.79 -10.26
C SER A 401 -9.13 18.70 -11.21
N GLN A 402 -9.42 19.06 -12.47
CA GLN A 402 -9.94 18.08 -13.45
C GLN A 402 -8.86 17.02 -13.76
N ALA A 403 -7.63 17.46 -14.00
CA ALA A 403 -6.52 16.54 -14.25
C ALA A 403 -6.25 15.64 -13.03
N ALA A 404 -6.34 16.18 -11.82
CA ALA A 404 -6.18 15.42 -10.59
C ALA A 404 -7.28 14.34 -10.43
N ALA A 405 -8.54 14.68 -10.68
CA ALA A 405 -9.64 13.73 -10.65
C ALA A 405 -9.49 12.63 -11.71
N ASN A 406 -9.07 12.98 -12.92
CA ASN A 406 -8.82 12.02 -14.00
C ASN A 406 -7.70 11.04 -13.63
N LEU A 407 -6.59 11.53 -13.08
CA LEU A 407 -5.47 10.68 -12.66
C LEU A 407 -5.79 9.86 -11.42
N ALA A 408 -6.63 10.36 -10.51
CA ALA A 408 -7.15 9.57 -9.39
C ALA A 408 -8.04 8.41 -9.87
N ALA A 409 -8.94 8.68 -10.80
CA ALA A 409 -9.78 7.65 -11.41
C ALA A 409 -8.97 6.57 -12.16
N SER A 410 -7.78 6.93 -12.66
CA SER A 410 -6.86 6.01 -13.34
C SER A 410 -5.88 5.32 -12.38
N GLY A 411 -5.91 5.62 -11.08
CA GLY A 411 -5.02 5.04 -10.08
C GLY A 411 -3.60 5.60 -10.07
N VAL A 412 -3.32 6.70 -10.79
CA VAL A 412 -2.01 7.38 -10.79
C VAL A 412 -1.83 8.24 -9.54
N LEU A 413 -2.91 8.88 -9.08
CA LEU A 413 -2.98 9.64 -7.84
C LEU A 413 -3.91 8.96 -6.85
N ARG A 414 -3.68 9.16 -5.56
CA ARG A 414 -4.64 8.85 -4.52
C ARG A 414 -5.59 10.02 -4.31
N GLU A 415 -6.78 9.74 -3.79
CA GLU A 415 -7.79 10.78 -3.55
C GLU A 415 -7.27 11.90 -2.63
N GLU A 416 -6.55 11.55 -1.56
CA GLU A 416 -5.96 12.52 -0.65
C GLU A 416 -4.89 13.41 -1.28
N GLU A 417 -4.30 13.03 -2.40
CA GLU A 417 -3.31 13.80 -3.17
C GLU A 417 -3.96 14.79 -4.14
N THR A 418 -5.28 14.75 -4.30
CA THR A 418 -6.02 15.64 -5.21
C THR A 418 -6.42 16.98 -4.57
N ASN A 419 -6.25 17.16 -3.26
CA ASN A 419 -6.62 18.39 -2.59
C ASN A 419 -5.73 19.59 -3.00
N SER A 420 -6.25 20.82 -2.84
CA SER A 420 -5.57 22.03 -3.30
C SER A 420 -4.21 22.29 -2.62
N ALA A 421 -4.01 21.81 -1.40
CA ALA A 421 -2.72 21.93 -0.70
C ALA A 421 -1.68 21.01 -1.34
N ALA A 422 -2.01 19.73 -1.49
CA ALA A 422 -1.13 18.76 -2.13
C ALA A 422 -0.78 19.17 -3.57
N LEU A 423 -1.75 19.63 -4.36
CA LEU A 423 -1.49 20.13 -5.72
C LEU A 423 -0.58 21.36 -5.79
N GLY A 424 -0.45 22.11 -4.69
CA GLY A 424 0.45 23.25 -4.56
C GLY A 424 1.88 22.88 -4.16
N ASP A 425 2.11 21.67 -3.65
CA ASP A 425 3.43 21.25 -3.17
C ASP A 425 4.40 20.98 -4.33
N THR A 426 5.69 21.29 -4.10
CA THR A 426 6.74 20.96 -5.07
C THR A 426 7.12 19.50 -4.98
N LEU A 427 7.34 18.86 -6.14
CA LEU A 427 7.70 17.46 -6.19
C LEU A 427 9.17 17.21 -5.87
N THR A 428 9.39 16.17 -5.07
CA THR A 428 10.68 15.50 -4.96
C THR A 428 10.86 14.43 -6.06
N ARG A 429 12.07 13.88 -6.19
CA ARG A 429 12.30 12.73 -7.09
C ARG A 429 11.50 11.51 -6.69
N ALA A 430 11.28 11.31 -5.39
CA ALA A 430 10.43 10.22 -4.89
C ALA A 430 8.99 10.36 -5.37
N ASP A 431 8.41 11.57 -5.25
CA ASP A 431 7.05 11.88 -5.71
C ASP A 431 6.93 11.72 -7.23
N ALA A 432 7.89 12.29 -7.97
CA ALA A 432 7.92 12.16 -9.42
C ALA A 432 8.01 10.70 -9.88
N ALA A 433 8.82 9.86 -9.19
CA ALA A 433 8.90 8.45 -9.51
C ALA A 433 7.58 7.72 -9.28
N GLY A 434 6.87 8.02 -8.20
CA GLY A 434 5.55 7.47 -7.92
C GLY A 434 4.53 7.81 -9.01
N LEU A 435 4.45 9.07 -9.42
CA LEU A 435 3.59 9.52 -10.52
C LEU A 435 3.91 8.82 -11.85
N LEU A 436 5.18 8.67 -12.16
CA LEU A 436 5.62 8.01 -13.40
C LEU A 436 5.38 6.49 -13.36
N ASP A 437 5.56 5.83 -12.22
CA ASP A 437 5.23 4.41 -12.04
C ASP A 437 3.73 4.16 -12.28
N GLY A 438 2.86 5.00 -11.69
CA GLY A 438 1.42 4.96 -11.96
C GLY A 438 1.05 5.22 -13.42
N ALA A 439 1.74 6.17 -14.08
CA ALA A 439 1.54 6.43 -15.49
C ALA A 439 1.92 5.22 -16.37
N LEU A 440 3.02 4.54 -16.04
CA LEU A 440 3.44 3.30 -16.72
C LEU A 440 2.42 2.17 -16.52
N ASP A 441 1.74 2.08 -15.36
CA ASP A 441 0.67 1.10 -15.15
C ASP A 441 -0.53 1.38 -16.06
N VAL A 442 -0.93 2.64 -16.22
CA VAL A 442 -2.01 3.04 -17.14
C VAL A 442 -1.67 2.68 -18.59
N LEU A 443 -0.43 2.94 -19.02
CA LEU A 443 0.02 2.62 -20.37
C LEU A 443 0.06 1.10 -20.60
N ALA A 444 0.59 0.32 -19.67
CA ALA A 444 0.62 -1.14 -19.74
C ALA A 444 -0.79 -1.75 -19.83
N ALA A 445 -1.75 -1.24 -19.04
CA ALA A 445 -3.13 -1.70 -19.09
C ALA A 445 -3.77 -1.47 -20.48
N ARG A 446 -3.44 -0.36 -21.16
CA ARG A 446 -3.95 -0.06 -22.50
C ARG A 446 -3.38 -0.99 -23.58
N GLU A 447 -2.11 -1.38 -23.44
CA GLU A 447 -1.49 -2.35 -24.37
C GLU A 447 -2.16 -3.73 -24.26
N ASP A 448 -2.46 -4.17 -23.04
CA ASP A 448 -3.13 -5.46 -22.79
C ASP A 448 -4.57 -5.48 -23.35
N ASP A 449 -5.28 -4.35 -23.36
CA ASP A 449 -6.64 -4.21 -23.90
C ASP A 449 -6.68 -4.07 -25.43
N GLY A 450 -5.53 -4.04 -26.10
CA GLY A 450 -5.42 -4.05 -27.57
C GLY A 450 -5.87 -2.75 -28.26
N TRP A 451 -5.71 -1.61 -27.61
CA TRP A 451 -6.09 -0.27 -28.09
C TRP A 451 -4.97 0.44 -28.89
N PHE A 452 -4.13 -0.28 -29.61
CA PHE A 452 -3.17 0.29 -30.59
C PHE A 452 -3.28 -0.34 -31.95
#